data_26077ef5a43451ee75c38a16cca27518
#
_entry.id   26077ef5a43451ee75c38a16cca27518
#
_cell.length_a   1.000
_cell.length_b   1.000
_cell.length_c   1.000
_cell.angle_alpha   90.00
_cell.angle_beta   90.00
_cell.angle_gamma   90.00
#
_symmetry.space_group_name_H-M   'P 1'
#
loop_
_entity.id
_entity.type
_entity.pdbx_description
1 polymer ?
#
loop_
_entity_poly.entity_id
_entity_poly.type
_entity_poly.pdbx_seq_one_letter_code
_entity_poly.pdbx_strand_id
1 'polypeptide(L)'
;MSPLRRFAGLRRFAKAAVAVCASLGLVFAVGGCGAASAGESKTLYFWNGLVGDDGPAMQRIIKEYNKHSEYKVVFQPMNGNDLTTKIYSVMQTGKNIPDLIIADQFQTAVLQSQGLLNTMDDWQKVAPELKESNFLPATWKGVTIGGKTYGIPLYLYQMAIYYNKEQVKKYNLQYILDDGYVTIDEIKSLKGKLPKDVYGLTYGNLPWAFMSLLYGAGGTLENDMDDLTKDVWRKPMQKLKDAYDTGVVAPMDVDGEQAFGSGKAVFAQLGTWAQGNMSDTLGADKIAEANTLQYDADNPVNFFYQCNWMQLKDPHRSAAKSAAAADFVNYVYEHWMDWSEVGSISPAYRDLNNPEYQKLIQASFTNGKKERDAIKTSNYLYGGYATAGWGTYNDIVYGNVGLEEGLKTLDLMAQGQIEIQEES
;
A
#
# COMPACT_ATOMS: atom_id res chain seq x y z
N MET A 1 -47.87 -6.55 26.90
CA MET A 1 -47.32 -7.39 27.99
C MET A 1 -45.84 -7.58 27.75
N SER A 2 -45.03 -6.96 28.58
CA SER A 2 -43.57 -6.92 28.56
C SER A 2 -42.92 -8.21 29.05
N PRO A 3 -41.74 -8.58 28.55
CA PRO A 3 -40.77 -9.34 29.37
C PRO A 3 -39.44 -8.58 29.52
N LEU A 4 -39.38 -7.70 30.46
CA LEU A 4 -38.19 -7.34 31.20
C LEU A 4 -37.98 -8.41 32.29
N ARG A 5 -36.99 -9.32 32.13
CA ARG A 5 -36.28 -10.04 33.21
C ARG A 5 -35.33 -11.05 32.61
N ARG A 6 -34.02 -10.67 32.54
CA ARG A 6 -32.86 -11.59 32.74
C ARG A 6 -31.56 -10.84 32.44
N PHE A 7 -31.15 -10.00 33.38
CA PHE A 7 -29.74 -9.60 33.55
C PHE A 7 -29.50 -9.45 35.07
N ALA A 8 -29.35 -10.58 35.72
CA ALA A 8 -28.83 -10.65 37.08
C ALA A 8 -27.86 -11.84 37.13
N GLY A 9 -26.57 -11.60 36.88
CA GLY A 9 -25.56 -12.67 36.95
C GLY A 9 -24.19 -12.31 36.41
N LEU A 10 -23.67 -11.07 36.62
CA LEU A 10 -22.27 -10.75 36.31
C LEU A 10 -21.73 -9.70 37.28
N ARG A 11 -21.86 -9.99 38.56
CA ARG A 11 -21.16 -9.26 39.62
C ARG A 11 -20.52 -10.21 40.59
N ARG A 12 -19.45 -10.91 40.15
CA ARG A 12 -18.50 -11.62 41.05
C ARG A 12 -17.32 -12.13 40.21
N PHE A 13 -16.44 -11.25 39.77
CA PHE A 13 -15.02 -11.54 39.41
C PHE A 13 -14.28 -10.20 39.19
N ALA A 14 -14.23 -9.43 40.23
CA ALA A 14 -13.40 -8.21 40.23
C ALA A 14 -12.84 -8.03 41.65
N LYS A 15 -12.01 -8.98 42.10
CA LYS A 15 -11.14 -8.82 43.26
C LYS A 15 -10.12 -9.96 43.25
N ALA A 16 -9.08 -9.84 42.42
CA ALA A 16 -7.79 -10.53 42.61
C ALA A 16 -6.86 -10.20 41.44
N ALA A 17 -6.31 -9.00 41.40
CA ALA A 17 -5.10 -8.64 40.62
C ALA A 17 -4.62 -7.22 40.97
N VAL A 18 -4.41 -6.97 42.28
CA VAL A 18 -3.66 -5.79 42.75
C VAL A 18 -2.75 -6.31 43.84
N ALA A 19 -1.59 -6.78 43.47
CA ALA A 19 -0.41 -6.91 44.31
C ALA A 19 0.68 -7.67 43.53
N VAL A 20 1.46 -6.99 42.69
CA VAL A 20 2.89 -7.22 42.41
C VAL A 20 3.34 -6.11 41.45
N CYS A 21 3.60 -4.94 41.92
CA CYS A 21 4.46 -3.94 41.30
C CYS A 21 4.88 -2.89 42.38
N ALA A 22 5.63 -3.37 43.36
CA ALA A 22 6.30 -2.48 44.29
C ALA A 22 7.62 -3.15 44.66
N SER A 23 8.68 -2.80 43.90
CA SER A 23 10.08 -2.80 44.37
C SER A 23 11.02 -2.68 43.17
N LEU A 24 11.23 -1.46 42.70
CA LEU A 24 12.50 -0.98 42.15
C LEU A 24 12.54 0.53 42.39
N GLY A 25 12.83 0.85 43.64
CA GLY A 25 13.15 2.19 44.05
C GLY A 25 14.49 2.60 43.43
N LEU A 26 14.45 3.48 42.42
CA LEU A 26 15.63 4.24 42.00
C LEU A 26 15.84 5.36 42.99
N VAL A 27 16.92 5.24 43.73
CA VAL A 27 17.49 6.30 44.57
C VAL A 27 17.87 7.46 43.66
N PHE A 28 17.14 8.56 43.73
CA PHE A 28 17.60 9.85 43.22
C PHE A 28 18.59 10.44 44.19
N ALA A 29 19.86 10.31 43.87
CA ALA A 29 20.90 11.12 44.49
C ALA A 29 20.74 12.57 44.01
N VAL A 30 20.28 13.46 44.90
CA VAL A 30 20.33 14.92 44.70
C VAL A 30 21.79 15.31 44.81
N GLY A 31 22.46 15.52 43.69
CA GLY A 31 23.81 16.05 43.58
C GLY A 31 23.83 17.25 42.64
N GLY A 32 24.06 18.36 43.19
CA GLY A 32 24.55 19.68 42.81
C GLY A 32 24.46 20.19 41.36
N CYS A 33 24.02 21.42 41.26
CA CYS A 33 24.04 22.36 40.15
C CYS A 33 25.26 22.22 39.22
N GLY A 34 24.98 21.80 37.99
CA GLY A 34 25.74 22.06 36.81
C GLY A 34 24.72 21.96 35.67
N ALA A 35 24.36 23.09 35.07
CA ALA A 35 23.60 23.10 33.84
C ALA A 35 24.47 22.51 32.72
N ALA A 36 24.64 21.19 32.71
CA ALA A 36 25.04 20.48 31.52
C ALA A 36 23.86 20.66 30.58
N SER A 37 24.05 21.34 29.45
CA SER A 37 23.13 21.30 28.33
C SER A 37 22.86 19.81 28.04
N ALA A 38 21.66 19.33 28.36
CA ALA A 38 21.26 17.98 27.98
C ALA A 38 21.42 17.94 26.48
N GLY A 39 22.46 17.26 25.99
CA GLY A 39 22.74 17.10 24.57
C GLY A 39 21.48 16.56 23.90
N GLU A 40 21.20 17.02 22.70
CA GLU A 40 20.08 16.54 21.93
C GLU A 40 20.09 15.00 21.84
N SER A 41 18.93 14.37 22.01
CA SER A 41 18.81 12.92 21.90
C SER A 41 19.23 12.44 20.50
N LYS A 42 20.21 11.57 20.43
CA LYS A 42 20.70 10.94 19.21
C LYS A 42 19.79 9.78 18.75
N THR A 43 18.50 9.92 18.93
CA THR A 43 17.49 8.91 18.57
C THR A 43 16.54 9.48 17.53
N LEU A 44 16.32 8.74 16.45
CA LEU A 44 15.32 8.99 15.42
C LEU A 44 14.15 8.02 15.61
N TYR A 45 12.97 8.53 15.91
CA TYR A 45 11.77 7.71 15.99
C TYR A 45 11.13 7.59 14.62
N PHE A 46 10.99 6.34 14.16
CA PHE A 46 10.43 6.01 12.86
C PHE A 46 9.12 5.25 13.02
N TRP A 47 8.00 5.90 12.68
CA TRP A 47 6.66 5.31 12.70
C TRP A 47 6.24 4.86 11.30
N ASN A 48 5.65 3.68 11.21
CA ASN A 48 5.34 3.07 9.92
C ASN A 48 4.25 2.01 10.01
N GLY A 49 3.72 1.61 8.84
CA GLY A 49 2.74 0.55 8.68
C GLY A 49 3.33 -0.81 8.27
N LEU A 50 4.65 -1.01 8.38
CA LEU A 50 5.34 -2.25 7.97
C LEU A 50 5.12 -3.32 9.05
N VAL A 51 3.99 -4.02 8.99
CA VAL A 51 3.56 -5.02 9.99
C VAL A 51 3.57 -6.46 9.45
N GLY A 52 3.85 -6.65 8.16
CA GLY A 52 4.04 -7.94 7.49
C GLY A 52 5.53 -8.33 7.41
N ASP A 53 5.90 -9.08 6.38
CA ASP A 53 7.29 -9.52 6.11
C ASP A 53 8.23 -8.35 5.82
N ASP A 54 7.71 -7.23 5.39
CA ASP A 54 8.40 -5.96 5.17
C ASP A 54 8.98 -5.36 6.46
N GLY A 55 8.35 -5.57 7.61
CA GLY A 55 8.82 -5.10 8.90
C GLY A 55 10.17 -5.73 9.31
N PRO A 56 10.30 -7.05 9.41
CA PRO A 56 11.57 -7.73 9.67
C PRO A 56 12.67 -7.36 8.68
N ALA A 57 12.36 -7.21 7.39
CA ALA A 57 13.33 -6.81 6.38
C ALA A 57 13.87 -5.39 6.66
N MET A 58 13.00 -4.41 6.93
CA MET A 58 13.40 -3.06 7.31
C MET A 58 14.21 -3.05 8.61
N GLN A 59 13.84 -3.87 9.60
CA GLN A 59 14.59 -3.97 10.86
C GLN A 59 16.02 -4.48 10.66
N ARG A 60 16.29 -5.37 9.67
CA ARG A 60 17.66 -5.78 9.34
C ARG A 60 18.48 -4.60 8.85
N ILE A 61 17.95 -3.79 7.93
CA ILE A 61 18.61 -2.58 7.42
C ILE A 61 18.87 -1.60 8.56
N ILE A 62 17.89 -1.33 9.42
CA ILE A 62 18.03 -0.44 10.59
C ILE A 62 19.12 -0.95 11.54
N LYS A 63 19.17 -2.25 11.78
CA LYS A 63 20.18 -2.86 12.65
C LYS A 63 21.59 -2.61 12.12
N GLU A 64 21.81 -2.73 10.80
CA GLU A 64 23.11 -2.44 10.19
C GLU A 64 23.44 -0.94 10.25
N TYR A 65 22.51 -0.08 9.86
CA TYR A 65 22.66 1.38 10.00
C TYR A 65 23.05 1.79 11.43
N ASN A 66 22.35 1.25 12.42
CA ASN A 66 22.57 1.56 13.83
C ASN A 66 23.95 1.14 14.36
N LYS A 67 24.68 0.25 13.68
CA LYS A 67 26.07 -0.11 14.09
C LYS A 67 27.05 1.03 13.84
N HIS A 68 26.84 1.81 12.78
CA HIS A 68 27.83 2.77 12.27
C HIS A 68 27.37 4.23 12.40
N SER A 69 26.07 4.50 12.50
CA SER A 69 25.53 5.85 12.65
C SER A 69 25.63 6.38 14.08
N GLU A 70 25.87 7.68 14.21
CA GLU A 70 25.77 8.39 15.48
C GLU A 70 24.34 8.43 16.00
N TYR A 71 23.37 8.69 15.11
CA TYR A 71 21.94 8.65 15.42
C TYR A 71 21.39 7.23 15.29
N LYS A 72 20.62 6.79 16.29
CA LYS A 72 20.02 5.46 16.31
C LYS A 72 18.56 5.51 15.92
N VAL A 73 18.17 4.74 14.92
CA VAL A 73 16.77 4.63 14.47
C VAL A 73 16.04 3.64 15.35
N VAL A 74 14.89 4.06 15.90
CA VAL A 74 13.95 3.23 16.65
C VAL A 74 12.73 2.97 15.79
N PHE A 75 12.59 1.72 15.36
CA PHE A 75 11.50 1.23 14.54
C PHE A 75 10.23 1.02 15.37
N GLN A 76 9.13 1.67 14.98
CA GLN A 76 7.83 1.59 15.66
C GLN A 76 6.73 1.28 14.64
N PRO A 77 6.49 -0.02 14.34
CA PRO A 77 5.42 -0.42 13.45
C PRO A 77 4.07 -0.34 14.17
N MET A 78 3.02 -0.02 13.41
CA MET A 78 1.64 -0.02 13.86
C MET A 78 0.72 -0.17 12.66
N ASN A 79 -0.49 -0.68 12.84
CA ASN A 79 -1.44 -0.76 11.73
C ASN A 79 -1.81 0.63 11.18
N GLY A 80 -2.27 0.71 9.93
CA GLY A 80 -2.48 1.99 9.25
C GLY A 80 -3.47 2.93 9.95
N ASN A 81 -4.55 2.40 10.55
CA ASN A 81 -5.53 3.21 11.28
C ASN A 81 -4.95 3.78 12.57
N ASP A 82 -4.18 2.97 13.31
CA ASP A 82 -3.51 3.42 14.54
C ASP A 82 -2.44 4.45 14.22
N LEU A 83 -1.68 4.26 13.14
CA LEU A 83 -0.69 5.23 12.67
C LEU A 83 -1.32 6.58 12.38
N THR A 84 -2.38 6.60 11.58
CA THR A 84 -3.11 7.83 11.23
C THR A 84 -3.65 8.54 12.48
N THR A 85 -4.34 7.81 13.36
CA THR A 85 -4.89 8.35 14.61
C THR A 85 -3.78 8.94 15.49
N LYS A 86 -2.65 8.25 15.60
CA LYS A 86 -1.52 8.69 16.41
C LYS A 86 -0.83 9.92 15.83
N ILE A 87 -0.69 10.01 14.51
CA ILE A 87 -0.17 11.20 13.83
C ILE A 87 -1.00 12.44 14.23
N TYR A 88 -2.32 12.39 14.07
CA TYR A 88 -3.16 13.52 14.45
C TYR A 88 -3.05 13.88 15.93
N SER A 89 -3.03 12.89 16.81
CA SER A 89 -2.90 13.10 18.24
C SER A 89 -1.59 13.85 18.62
N VAL A 90 -0.46 13.44 18.04
CA VAL A 90 0.83 14.12 18.36
C VAL A 90 0.93 15.49 17.70
N MET A 91 0.37 15.67 16.50
CA MET A 91 0.33 16.97 15.84
C MET A 91 -0.54 17.97 16.60
N GLN A 92 -1.67 17.54 17.17
CA GLN A 92 -2.53 18.36 18.01
C GLN A 92 -1.85 18.75 19.33
N THR A 93 -1.11 17.83 19.95
CA THR A 93 -0.46 18.07 21.23
C THR A 93 0.91 18.74 21.12
N GLY A 94 1.55 18.68 19.96
CA GLY A 94 2.92 19.14 19.72
C GLY A 94 3.99 18.37 20.49
N LYS A 95 3.68 17.13 20.93
CA LYS A 95 4.59 16.31 21.75
C LYS A 95 4.82 14.93 21.13
N ASN A 96 6.05 14.44 21.26
CA ASN A 96 6.45 13.10 20.79
C ASN A 96 6.22 12.91 19.28
N ILE A 97 6.39 13.98 18.50
CA ILE A 97 6.32 13.93 17.05
C ILE A 97 7.46 13.05 16.53
N PRO A 98 7.20 12.03 15.69
CA PRO A 98 8.24 11.17 15.15
C PRO A 98 9.14 11.93 14.19
N ASP A 99 10.37 11.44 14.02
CA ASP A 99 11.33 12.05 13.10
C ASP A 99 11.08 11.64 11.64
N LEU A 100 10.53 10.46 11.46
CA LEU A 100 10.17 9.86 10.17
C LEU A 100 8.85 9.11 10.27
N ILE A 101 8.07 9.18 9.20
CA ILE A 101 6.92 8.31 8.95
C ILE A 101 6.98 7.74 7.54
N ILE A 102 6.33 6.60 7.34
CA ILE A 102 5.97 6.08 6.02
C ILE A 102 4.44 6.06 5.93
N ALA A 103 3.92 6.61 4.85
CA ALA A 103 2.51 6.50 4.49
C ALA A 103 2.34 6.57 2.95
N ASP A 104 1.12 6.26 2.47
CA ASP A 104 0.82 6.24 1.05
C ASP A 104 0.71 7.65 0.42
N GLN A 105 0.57 7.70 -0.90
CA GLN A 105 0.48 8.94 -1.66
C GLN A 105 -0.77 9.77 -1.33
N PHE A 106 -1.90 9.14 -0.98
CA PHE A 106 -3.12 9.86 -0.64
C PHE A 106 -2.99 10.50 0.74
N GLN A 107 -2.42 9.76 1.69
CA GLN A 107 -2.13 10.32 3.01
C GLN A 107 -1.08 11.43 2.95
N THR A 108 -0.12 11.35 2.01
CA THR A 108 0.81 12.45 1.74
C THR A 108 0.04 13.72 1.34
N ALA A 109 -0.94 13.62 0.44
CA ALA A 109 -1.75 14.74 0.01
C ALA A 109 -2.60 15.33 1.15
N VAL A 110 -3.23 14.47 1.96
CA VAL A 110 -4.05 14.87 3.10
C VAL A 110 -3.22 15.60 4.17
N LEU A 111 -2.10 15.01 4.59
CA LEU A 111 -1.22 15.62 5.59
C LEU A 111 -0.60 16.95 5.08
N GLN A 112 -0.33 17.03 3.77
CA GLN A 112 0.16 18.27 3.15
C GLN A 112 -0.91 19.35 3.14
N SER A 113 -2.16 19.03 2.75
CA SER A 113 -3.27 20.01 2.71
C SER A 113 -3.55 20.64 4.07
N GLN A 114 -3.38 19.85 5.14
CA GLN A 114 -3.49 20.29 6.53
C GLN A 114 -2.25 21.02 7.05
N GLY A 115 -1.23 21.16 6.20
CA GLY A 115 0.01 21.85 6.55
C GLY A 115 0.90 21.11 7.56
N LEU A 116 0.76 19.79 7.71
CA LEU A 116 1.44 19.00 8.73
C LEU A 116 2.83 18.48 8.29
N LEU A 117 3.17 18.55 6.99
CA LEU A 117 4.43 18.04 6.47
C LEU A 117 5.49 19.13 6.29
N ASN A 118 6.75 18.77 6.56
CA ASN A 118 7.91 19.50 6.07
C ASN A 118 8.12 19.22 4.58
N THR A 119 8.75 20.15 3.86
CA THR A 119 9.31 19.87 2.54
C THR A 119 10.61 19.08 2.67
N MET A 120 10.90 18.25 1.67
CA MET A 120 12.12 17.44 1.58
C MET A 120 13.21 18.08 0.71
N ASP A 121 12.97 19.30 0.20
CA ASP A 121 13.88 19.96 -0.76
C ASP A 121 15.30 20.15 -0.18
N ASP A 122 15.41 20.39 1.13
CA ASP A 122 16.71 20.55 1.80
C ASP A 122 17.46 19.23 2.03
N TRP A 123 16.79 18.10 1.92
CA TRP A 123 17.40 16.78 2.11
C TRP A 123 18.47 16.47 1.07
N GLN A 124 18.32 16.99 -0.14
CA GLN A 124 19.31 16.85 -1.20
C GLN A 124 20.68 17.47 -0.86
N LYS A 125 20.74 18.36 0.14
CA LYS A 125 22.01 18.91 0.65
C LYS A 125 22.83 17.88 1.43
N VAL A 126 22.16 16.92 2.06
CA VAL A 126 22.76 15.82 2.85
C VAL A 126 22.84 14.55 2.02
N ALA A 127 21.80 14.27 1.27
CA ALA A 127 21.58 13.06 0.46
C ALA A 127 21.31 13.44 -1.01
N PRO A 128 22.35 13.80 -1.80
CA PRO A 128 22.19 14.34 -3.16
C PRO A 128 21.60 13.33 -4.15
N GLU A 129 21.58 12.04 -3.79
CA GLU A 129 20.95 10.99 -4.59
C GLU A 129 19.42 10.94 -4.46
N LEU A 130 18.85 11.55 -3.42
CA LEU A 130 17.40 11.64 -3.21
C LEU A 130 16.79 12.79 -4.04
N LYS A 131 16.90 12.70 -5.36
CA LYS A 131 16.47 13.70 -6.34
C LYS A 131 15.63 13.10 -7.45
N GLU A 132 14.77 13.93 -8.06
CA GLU A 132 13.81 13.53 -9.10
C GLU A 132 14.41 12.64 -10.20
N SER A 133 15.59 13.00 -10.72
CA SER A 133 16.23 12.28 -11.84
C SER A 133 16.60 10.83 -11.53
N ASN A 134 16.62 10.43 -10.27
CA ASN A 134 16.97 9.09 -9.82
C ASN A 134 15.75 8.18 -9.63
N PHE A 135 14.53 8.73 -9.79
CA PHE A 135 13.27 8.01 -9.59
C PHE A 135 12.43 7.97 -10.87
N LEU A 136 11.47 7.06 -10.92
CA LEU A 136 10.45 7.04 -11.98
C LEU A 136 9.64 8.35 -11.92
N PRO A 137 9.39 9.02 -13.05
CA PRO A 137 8.71 10.32 -13.07
C PRO A 137 7.33 10.30 -12.40
N ALA A 138 6.57 9.21 -12.60
CA ALA A 138 5.25 9.06 -11.96
C ALA A 138 5.37 9.08 -10.44
N THR A 139 6.37 8.42 -9.86
CA THR A 139 6.55 8.32 -8.40
C THR A 139 7.00 9.63 -7.80
N TRP A 140 7.88 10.37 -8.48
CA TRP A 140 8.28 11.70 -8.01
C TRP A 140 7.13 12.71 -8.09
N LYS A 141 6.32 12.62 -9.14
CA LYS A 141 5.08 13.40 -9.24
C LYS A 141 4.15 13.09 -8.06
N GLY A 142 4.08 11.84 -7.61
CA GLY A 142 3.27 11.40 -6.47
C GLY A 142 3.61 12.07 -5.13
N VAL A 143 4.84 12.59 -4.97
CA VAL A 143 5.28 13.30 -3.75
C VAL A 143 5.43 14.81 -3.94
N THR A 144 5.18 15.33 -5.16
CA THR A 144 5.31 16.76 -5.48
C THR A 144 3.94 17.41 -5.52
N ILE A 145 3.72 18.40 -4.65
CA ILE A 145 2.47 19.16 -4.55
C ILE A 145 2.80 20.66 -4.58
N GLY A 146 2.18 21.41 -5.49
CA GLY A 146 2.44 22.85 -5.62
C GLY A 146 3.91 23.19 -5.91
N GLY A 147 4.63 22.29 -6.62
CA GLY A 147 6.04 22.49 -7.00
C GLY A 147 7.03 22.26 -5.86
N LYS A 148 6.61 21.69 -4.73
CA LYS A 148 7.47 21.33 -3.59
C LYS A 148 7.38 19.83 -3.33
N THR A 149 8.49 19.23 -2.91
CA THR A 149 8.58 17.81 -2.59
C THR A 149 8.27 17.58 -1.11
N TYR A 150 7.26 16.74 -0.81
CA TYR A 150 6.80 16.44 0.55
C TYR A 150 7.09 15.01 1.02
N GLY A 151 7.71 14.20 0.17
CA GLY A 151 8.13 12.85 0.50
C GLY A 151 9.25 12.38 -0.40
N ILE A 152 9.87 11.26 -0.03
CA ILE A 152 10.80 10.50 -0.88
C ILE A 152 10.14 9.15 -1.17
N PRO A 153 9.97 8.75 -2.45
CA PRO A 153 9.39 7.46 -2.77
C PRO A 153 10.22 6.31 -2.18
N LEU A 154 9.58 5.40 -1.46
CA LEU A 154 10.24 4.24 -0.86
C LEU A 154 10.01 2.99 -1.69
N TYR A 155 8.74 2.65 -1.95
CA TYR A 155 8.37 1.49 -2.75
C TYR A 155 7.00 1.67 -3.40
N LEU A 156 6.79 0.86 -4.43
CA LEU A 156 5.53 0.72 -5.13
C LEU A 156 4.93 -0.65 -4.86
N TYR A 157 3.61 -0.74 -4.89
CA TYR A 157 2.87 -1.99 -4.89
C TYR A 157 1.63 -1.87 -5.78
N GLN A 158 1.15 -3.00 -6.28
CA GLN A 158 -0.05 -3.06 -7.10
C GLN A 158 -0.79 -4.38 -6.88
N MET A 159 -1.99 -4.46 -7.42
CA MET A 159 -2.66 -5.73 -7.63
C MET A 159 -2.07 -6.37 -8.91
N ALA A 160 -1.55 -7.57 -8.79
CA ALA A 160 -0.97 -8.32 -9.89
C ALA A 160 -1.83 -9.55 -10.23
N ILE A 161 -1.66 -10.08 -11.42
CA ILE A 161 -2.23 -11.38 -11.82
C ILE A 161 -1.19 -12.46 -11.59
N TYR A 162 -1.31 -13.17 -10.49
CA TYR A 162 -0.54 -14.39 -10.24
C TYR A 162 -1.04 -15.51 -11.13
N TYR A 163 -0.12 -16.32 -11.65
CA TYR A 163 -0.48 -17.50 -12.42
C TYR A 163 0.43 -18.69 -12.11
N ASN A 164 -0.18 -19.88 -12.14
CA ASN A 164 0.54 -21.14 -12.01
C ASN A 164 1.02 -21.60 -13.39
N LYS A 165 2.33 -21.60 -13.62
CA LYS A 165 2.97 -21.96 -14.91
C LYS A 165 2.56 -23.36 -15.40
N GLU A 166 2.42 -24.33 -14.48
CA GLU A 166 2.01 -25.71 -14.82
C GLU A 166 0.56 -25.76 -15.30
N GLN A 167 -0.34 -25.01 -14.66
CA GLN A 167 -1.75 -24.94 -15.05
C GLN A 167 -1.94 -24.18 -16.38
N VAL A 168 -1.24 -23.05 -16.55
CA VAL A 168 -1.25 -22.31 -17.82
C VAL A 168 -0.84 -23.24 -18.96
N LYS A 169 0.24 -24.02 -18.78
CA LYS A 169 0.67 -25.03 -19.77
C LYS A 169 -0.34 -26.16 -19.95
N LYS A 170 -0.88 -26.71 -18.84
CA LYS A 170 -1.85 -27.81 -18.84
C LYS A 170 -3.10 -27.49 -19.64
N TYR A 171 -3.59 -26.25 -19.53
CA TYR A 171 -4.80 -25.80 -20.18
C TYR A 171 -4.55 -25.04 -21.49
N ASN A 172 -3.30 -24.96 -21.97
CA ASN A 172 -2.87 -24.25 -23.20
C ASN A 172 -3.28 -22.76 -23.20
N LEU A 173 -3.00 -22.07 -22.10
CA LEU A 173 -3.39 -20.67 -21.88
C LEU A 173 -2.23 -19.67 -22.05
N GLN A 174 -1.09 -20.09 -22.61
CA GLN A 174 0.09 -19.21 -22.80
C GLN A 174 -0.25 -17.95 -23.60
N TYR A 175 -1.18 -18.07 -24.55
CA TYR A 175 -1.62 -16.95 -25.40
C TYR A 175 -2.19 -15.74 -24.61
N ILE A 176 -2.69 -15.96 -23.38
CA ILE A 176 -3.18 -14.88 -22.49
C ILE A 176 -2.03 -14.05 -21.93
N LEU A 177 -0.81 -14.58 -21.95
CA LEU A 177 0.37 -13.99 -21.32
C LEU A 177 1.39 -13.47 -22.35
N ASP A 178 1.11 -13.64 -23.67
CA ASP A 178 2.08 -13.38 -24.73
C ASP A 178 2.52 -11.91 -24.83
N ASP A 179 1.65 -10.97 -24.46
CA ASP A 179 1.94 -9.52 -24.46
C ASP A 179 2.30 -8.96 -23.08
N GLY A 180 2.29 -9.82 -22.04
CA GLY A 180 2.59 -9.47 -20.65
C GLY A 180 1.42 -8.86 -19.87
N TYR A 181 0.23 -8.80 -20.48
CA TYR A 181 -0.99 -8.26 -19.88
C TYR A 181 -2.13 -9.30 -19.95
N VAL A 182 -3.01 -9.25 -18.96
CA VAL A 182 -4.21 -10.09 -18.91
C VAL A 182 -5.43 -9.18 -18.90
N THR A 183 -6.30 -9.33 -19.90
CA THR A 183 -7.53 -8.53 -20.01
C THR A 183 -8.72 -9.25 -19.37
N ILE A 184 -9.74 -8.47 -18.98
CA ILE A 184 -11.02 -9.02 -18.51
C ILE A 184 -11.67 -9.91 -19.60
N ASP A 185 -11.56 -9.53 -20.87
CA ASP A 185 -12.17 -10.28 -21.99
C ASP A 185 -11.47 -11.61 -22.25
N GLU A 186 -10.15 -11.69 -22.06
CA GLU A 186 -9.41 -12.96 -22.10
C GLU A 186 -9.85 -13.90 -20.97
N ILE A 187 -10.01 -13.39 -19.75
CA ILE A 187 -10.55 -14.18 -18.64
C ILE A 187 -11.94 -14.69 -18.98
N LYS A 188 -12.84 -13.86 -19.50
CA LYS A 188 -14.17 -14.29 -19.96
C LYS A 188 -14.10 -15.40 -21.01
N SER A 189 -13.10 -15.36 -21.90
CA SER A 189 -12.89 -16.35 -22.95
C SER A 189 -12.60 -17.76 -22.43
N LEU A 190 -12.26 -17.90 -21.14
CA LEU A 190 -12.01 -19.20 -20.50
C LEU A 190 -13.28 -20.00 -20.22
N LYS A 191 -14.46 -19.40 -20.41
CA LYS A 191 -15.74 -20.11 -20.23
C LYS A 191 -15.77 -21.40 -21.06
N GLY A 192 -15.96 -22.53 -20.36
CA GLY A 192 -16.01 -23.85 -20.97
C GLY A 192 -14.67 -24.46 -21.43
N LYS A 193 -13.55 -23.76 -21.20
CA LYS A 193 -12.20 -24.26 -21.48
C LYS A 193 -11.53 -24.93 -20.27
N LEU A 194 -12.06 -24.72 -19.08
CA LEU A 194 -11.54 -25.25 -17.84
C LEU A 194 -12.43 -26.37 -17.28
N PRO A 195 -11.90 -27.29 -16.45
CA PRO A 195 -12.73 -28.22 -15.68
C PRO A 195 -13.73 -27.48 -14.79
N LYS A 196 -14.85 -28.13 -14.47
CA LYS A 196 -15.94 -27.53 -13.67
C LYS A 196 -15.57 -27.11 -12.27
N ASP A 197 -14.53 -27.70 -11.72
CA ASP A 197 -13.98 -27.48 -10.37
C ASP A 197 -12.76 -26.55 -10.36
N VAL A 198 -12.43 -25.92 -11.50
CA VAL A 198 -11.32 -24.99 -11.66
C VAL A 198 -11.84 -23.64 -12.17
N TYR A 199 -11.58 -22.59 -11.40
CA TYR A 199 -11.87 -21.22 -11.80
C TYR A 199 -10.78 -20.66 -12.70
N GLY A 200 -11.15 -19.76 -13.60
CA GLY A 200 -10.21 -19.00 -14.41
C GLY A 200 -9.48 -17.96 -13.58
N LEU A 201 -10.22 -17.24 -12.71
CA LEU A 201 -9.68 -16.15 -11.91
C LEU A 201 -10.34 -16.11 -10.53
N THR A 202 -9.57 -15.73 -9.51
CA THR A 202 -10.09 -15.20 -8.25
C THR A 202 -9.87 -13.69 -8.18
N TYR A 203 -10.90 -12.92 -7.81
CA TYR A 203 -10.72 -11.51 -7.50
C TYR A 203 -10.22 -11.35 -6.05
N GLY A 204 -9.23 -10.49 -5.90
CA GLY A 204 -8.79 -9.99 -4.60
C GLY A 204 -8.82 -8.45 -4.61
N ASN A 205 -9.03 -7.83 -3.47
CA ASN A 205 -8.94 -6.37 -3.26
C ASN A 205 -9.49 -5.52 -4.44
N LEU A 206 -10.72 -5.82 -4.87
CA LEU A 206 -11.35 -5.20 -6.04
C LEU A 206 -11.22 -3.68 -6.10
N PRO A 207 -11.42 -2.90 -5.02
CA PRO A 207 -11.27 -1.45 -5.08
C PRO A 207 -9.87 -0.99 -5.53
N TRP A 208 -8.83 -1.68 -5.07
CA TRP A 208 -7.46 -1.32 -5.46
C TRP A 208 -7.15 -1.74 -6.90
N ALA A 209 -7.60 -2.92 -7.30
CA ALA A 209 -7.46 -3.38 -8.68
C ALA A 209 -8.23 -2.51 -9.68
N PHE A 210 -9.36 -1.98 -9.25
CA PHE A 210 -10.25 -1.16 -10.07
C PHE A 210 -9.59 0.13 -10.57
N MET A 211 -8.63 0.69 -9.84
CA MET A 211 -7.95 1.92 -10.27
C MET A 211 -7.25 1.76 -11.62
N SER A 212 -6.61 0.63 -11.89
CA SER A 212 -6.04 0.37 -13.22
C SER A 212 -7.10 0.30 -14.32
N LEU A 213 -8.27 -0.25 -14.00
CA LEU A 213 -9.39 -0.34 -14.94
C LEU A 213 -10.03 1.03 -15.21
N LEU A 214 -10.16 1.88 -14.18
CA LEU A 214 -10.61 3.26 -14.31
C LEU A 214 -9.71 4.04 -15.28
N TYR A 215 -8.40 4.02 -15.04
CA TYR A 215 -7.44 4.72 -15.88
C TYR A 215 -7.33 4.09 -17.28
N GLY A 216 -7.47 2.77 -17.41
CA GLY A 216 -7.55 2.07 -18.68
C GLY A 216 -8.80 2.41 -19.50
N ALA A 217 -9.91 2.74 -18.83
CA ALA A 217 -11.13 3.24 -19.48
C ALA A 217 -11.10 4.74 -19.81
N GLY A 218 -9.96 5.43 -19.55
CA GLY A 218 -9.75 6.85 -19.81
C GLY A 218 -10.19 7.78 -18.70
N GLY A 219 -10.61 7.25 -17.54
CA GLY A 219 -10.88 8.04 -16.34
C GLY A 219 -9.63 8.37 -15.54
N THR A 220 -9.73 9.32 -14.63
CA THR A 220 -8.70 9.67 -13.66
C THR A 220 -9.32 10.08 -12.33
N LEU A 221 -8.59 9.92 -11.23
CA LEU A 221 -9.07 10.38 -9.93
C LEU A 221 -9.24 11.91 -9.90
N GLU A 222 -8.38 12.64 -10.59
CA GLU A 222 -8.39 14.10 -10.63
C GLU A 222 -9.62 14.69 -11.33
N ASN A 223 -10.20 13.97 -12.29
CA ASN A 223 -11.28 14.48 -13.16
C ASN A 223 -12.62 13.78 -12.97
N ASP A 224 -12.64 12.63 -12.29
CA ASP A 224 -13.82 11.76 -12.29
C ASP A 224 -14.27 11.34 -10.90
N MET A 225 -13.70 11.94 -9.84
CA MET A 225 -14.14 11.72 -8.45
C MET A 225 -15.39 12.53 -8.07
N ASP A 226 -15.82 13.47 -8.90
CA ASP A 226 -17.02 14.30 -8.69
C ASP A 226 -18.33 13.55 -8.94
N ASP A 227 -18.27 12.40 -9.67
CA ASP A 227 -19.45 11.56 -9.94
C ASP A 227 -18.99 10.14 -10.34
N LEU A 228 -19.11 9.19 -9.41
CA LEU A 228 -18.74 7.80 -9.62
C LEU A 228 -19.77 7.01 -10.46
N THR A 229 -20.82 7.65 -10.94
CA THR A 229 -21.80 7.03 -11.86
C THR A 229 -21.46 7.22 -13.34
N LYS A 230 -20.41 8.00 -13.66
CA LYS A 230 -19.95 8.21 -15.03
C LYS A 230 -19.55 6.90 -15.74
N ASP A 231 -19.55 6.94 -17.05
CA ASP A 231 -19.18 5.79 -17.90
C ASP A 231 -17.78 5.22 -17.61
N VAL A 232 -16.83 6.07 -17.22
CA VAL A 232 -15.46 5.63 -16.88
C VAL A 232 -15.41 4.76 -15.63
N TRP A 233 -16.39 4.87 -14.73
CA TRP A 233 -16.60 3.99 -13.57
C TRP A 233 -17.51 2.81 -13.93
N ARG A 234 -18.62 3.09 -14.63
CA ARG A 234 -19.66 2.10 -14.96
C ARG A 234 -19.14 0.98 -15.85
N LYS A 235 -18.48 1.33 -16.98
CA LYS A 235 -18.05 0.34 -17.96
C LYS A 235 -17.04 -0.68 -17.42
N PRO A 236 -15.97 -0.31 -16.70
CA PRO A 236 -15.09 -1.28 -16.08
C PRO A 236 -15.79 -2.16 -15.04
N MET A 237 -16.68 -1.58 -14.23
CA MET A 237 -17.44 -2.33 -13.23
C MET A 237 -18.36 -3.36 -13.90
N GLN A 238 -19.04 -2.96 -14.99
CA GLN A 238 -19.86 -3.88 -15.78
C GLN A 238 -19.01 -5.02 -16.38
N LYS A 239 -17.81 -4.72 -16.91
CA LYS A 239 -16.92 -5.77 -17.43
C LYS A 239 -16.53 -6.80 -16.36
N LEU A 240 -16.20 -6.35 -15.13
CA LEU A 240 -15.89 -7.25 -14.02
C LEU A 240 -17.09 -8.13 -13.66
N LYS A 241 -18.27 -7.53 -13.57
CA LYS A 241 -19.53 -8.25 -13.32
C LYS A 241 -19.83 -9.25 -14.43
N ASP A 242 -19.71 -8.85 -15.69
CA ASP A 242 -19.90 -9.74 -16.83
C ASP A 242 -18.96 -10.94 -16.81
N ALA A 243 -17.71 -10.75 -16.40
CA ALA A 243 -16.77 -11.85 -16.23
C ALA A 243 -17.22 -12.83 -15.14
N TYR A 244 -17.69 -12.31 -14.00
CA TYR A 244 -18.27 -13.13 -12.94
C TYR A 244 -19.51 -13.91 -13.42
N ASP A 245 -20.42 -13.27 -14.12
CA ASP A 245 -21.66 -13.87 -14.63
C ASP A 245 -21.40 -15.01 -15.63
N THR A 246 -20.20 -15.12 -16.19
CA THR A 246 -19.80 -16.29 -17.01
C THR A 246 -19.59 -17.56 -16.20
N GLY A 247 -19.38 -17.45 -14.88
CA GLY A 247 -18.99 -18.54 -13.99
C GLY A 247 -17.49 -18.90 -14.05
N VAL A 248 -16.66 -18.11 -14.74
CA VAL A 248 -15.21 -18.30 -14.83
C VAL A 248 -14.50 -17.75 -13.59
N VAL A 249 -15.05 -16.70 -12.97
CA VAL A 249 -14.53 -16.09 -11.76
C VAL A 249 -15.08 -16.82 -10.53
N ALA A 250 -14.24 -17.07 -9.56
CA ALA A 250 -14.64 -17.72 -8.30
C ALA A 250 -15.70 -16.90 -7.54
N PRO A 251 -16.63 -17.54 -6.82
CA PRO A 251 -17.58 -16.84 -5.95
C PRO A 251 -16.89 -16.07 -4.81
N MET A 252 -17.59 -15.09 -4.24
CA MET A 252 -17.08 -14.18 -3.21
C MET A 252 -16.65 -14.89 -1.91
N ASP A 253 -17.27 -16.01 -1.60
CA ASP A 253 -16.98 -16.83 -0.40
C ASP A 253 -15.78 -17.78 -0.58
N VAL A 254 -15.18 -17.80 -1.78
CA VAL A 254 -13.96 -18.57 -2.06
C VAL A 254 -12.75 -17.72 -1.67
N ASP A 255 -11.94 -18.24 -0.76
CA ASP A 255 -10.64 -17.65 -0.46
C ASP A 255 -9.73 -17.75 -1.70
N GLY A 256 -9.35 -16.59 -2.24
CA GLY A 256 -8.61 -16.49 -3.50
C GLY A 256 -7.19 -17.06 -3.41
N GLU A 257 -6.49 -16.82 -2.32
CA GLU A 257 -5.14 -17.34 -2.10
C GLU A 257 -5.18 -18.86 -1.93
N GLN A 258 -6.13 -19.37 -1.14
CA GLN A 258 -6.29 -20.79 -0.95
C GLN A 258 -6.71 -21.51 -2.23
N ALA A 259 -7.63 -20.92 -3.02
CA ALA A 259 -8.06 -21.51 -4.28
C ALA A 259 -6.91 -21.58 -5.29
N PHE A 260 -6.12 -20.51 -5.40
CA PHE A 260 -4.94 -20.49 -6.25
C PHE A 260 -3.88 -21.47 -5.76
N GLY A 261 -3.52 -21.44 -4.47
CA GLY A 261 -2.53 -22.33 -3.85
C GLY A 261 -2.88 -23.82 -3.95
N SER A 262 -4.18 -24.16 -3.92
CA SER A 262 -4.66 -25.55 -4.09
C SER A 262 -4.86 -25.96 -5.56
N GLY A 263 -4.59 -25.09 -6.51
CA GLY A 263 -4.78 -25.35 -7.95
C GLY A 263 -6.24 -25.33 -8.42
N LYS A 264 -7.16 -24.78 -7.62
CA LYS A 264 -8.56 -24.56 -8.00
C LYS A 264 -8.81 -23.25 -8.75
N ALA A 265 -7.79 -22.43 -8.92
CA ALA A 265 -7.81 -21.26 -9.78
C ALA A 265 -6.51 -21.21 -10.61
N VAL A 266 -6.62 -20.85 -11.90
CA VAL A 266 -5.46 -20.73 -12.81
C VAL A 266 -4.76 -19.40 -12.58
N PHE A 267 -5.55 -18.33 -12.44
CA PHE A 267 -5.12 -16.97 -12.16
C PHE A 267 -5.70 -16.49 -10.84
N ALA A 268 -4.94 -15.65 -10.14
CA ALA A 268 -5.41 -14.96 -8.95
C ALA A 268 -4.98 -13.49 -8.99
N GLN A 269 -5.93 -12.58 -8.76
CA GLN A 269 -5.63 -11.17 -8.61
C GLN A 269 -5.28 -10.91 -7.14
N LEU A 270 -4.00 -10.78 -6.84
CA LEU A 270 -3.46 -10.59 -5.49
C LEU A 270 -2.52 -9.38 -5.48
N GLY A 271 -2.29 -8.83 -4.30
CA GLY A 271 -1.27 -7.79 -4.14
C GLY A 271 0.14 -8.35 -4.26
N THR A 272 1.09 -7.54 -4.76
CA THR A 272 2.49 -7.95 -4.90
C THR A 272 3.12 -8.41 -3.58
N TRP A 273 2.57 -8.00 -2.44
CA TRP A 273 2.99 -8.47 -1.11
C TRP A 273 2.64 -9.94 -0.83
N ALA A 274 1.78 -10.59 -1.63
CA ALA A 274 1.46 -12.01 -1.48
C ALA A 274 2.56 -12.93 -2.06
N GLN A 275 3.58 -12.38 -2.73
CA GLN A 275 4.61 -13.14 -3.43
C GLN A 275 5.32 -14.15 -2.53
N GLY A 276 5.71 -13.76 -1.31
CA GLY A 276 6.37 -14.64 -0.35
C GLY A 276 5.49 -15.85 0.00
N ASN A 277 4.26 -15.58 0.44
CA ASN A 277 3.29 -16.62 0.81
C ASN A 277 2.97 -17.57 -0.36
N MET A 278 2.80 -17.03 -1.57
CA MET A 278 2.53 -17.86 -2.76
C MET A 278 3.74 -18.68 -3.18
N SER A 279 4.95 -18.13 -3.06
CA SER A 279 6.20 -18.85 -3.31
C SER A 279 6.41 -20.00 -2.34
N ASP A 280 6.10 -19.81 -1.06
CA ASP A 280 6.20 -20.84 -0.03
C ASP A 280 5.16 -21.94 -0.24
N THR A 281 3.96 -21.58 -0.70
CA THR A 281 2.84 -22.52 -0.89
C THR A 281 3.00 -23.39 -2.14
N LEU A 282 3.42 -22.81 -3.27
CA LEU A 282 3.46 -23.48 -4.57
C LEU A 282 4.86 -23.81 -5.07
N GLY A 283 5.86 -23.11 -4.58
CA GLY A 283 7.24 -23.08 -5.12
C GLY A 283 7.46 -21.87 -6.05
N ALA A 284 8.51 -21.12 -5.79
CA ALA A 284 8.85 -19.91 -6.54
C ALA A 284 9.08 -20.17 -8.05
N ASP A 285 9.52 -21.36 -8.42
CA ASP A 285 9.72 -21.80 -9.81
C ASP A 285 8.42 -22.04 -10.57
N LYS A 286 7.31 -22.29 -9.85
CA LYS A 286 5.98 -22.62 -10.42
C LYS A 286 5.05 -21.43 -10.59
N ILE A 287 5.31 -20.35 -9.86
CA ILE A 287 4.51 -19.13 -9.95
C ILE A 287 5.18 -18.08 -10.84
N ALA A 288 4.40 -17.19 -11.38
CA ALA A 288 4.84 -15.91 -11.94
C ALA A 288 3.72 -14.89 -11.81
N GLU A 289 4.07 -13.65 -12.09
CA GLU A 289 3.17 -12.50 -12.05
C GLU A 289 3.11 -11.84 -13.42
N ALA A 290 1.91 -11.51 -13.86
CA ALA A 290 1.65 -10.56 -14.93
C ALA A 290 1.15 -9.25 -14.32
N ASN A 291 1.16 -8.18 -15.11
CA ASN A 291 0.58 -6.91 -14.71
C ASN A 291 -0.87 -7.07 -14.25
N THR A 292 -1.39 -6.05 -13.56
CA THR A 292 -2.78 -6.07 -13.08
C THR A 292 -3.76 -6.33 -14.23
N LEU A 293 -4.97 -6.79 -13.87
CA LEU A 293 -6.05 -7.02 -14.84
C LEU A 293 -6.34 -5.75 -15.65
N GLN A 294 -6.35 -5.86 -16.98
CA GLN A 294 -6.50 -4.74 -17.90
C GLN A 294 -7.94 -4.57 -18.39
N TYR A 295 -8.33 -3.30 -18.56
CA TYR A 295 -9.58 -2.94 -19.23
C TYR A 295 -9.50 -3.17 -20.74
N ASP A 296 -8.34 -2.82 -21.34
CA ASP A 296 -8.06 -2.89 -22.76
C ASP A 296 -6.58 -3.23 -22.99
N ALA A 297 -6.29 -4.16 -23.90
CA ALA A 297 -4.92 -4.55 -24.27
C ALA A 297 -4.16 -3.46 -25.04
N ASP A 298 -4.88 -2.65 -25.82
CA ASP A 298 -4.28 -1.59 -26.67
C ASP A 298 -3.81 -0.38 -25.84
N ASN A 299 -4.38 -0.21 -24.64
CA ASN A 299 -4.01 0.86 -23.70
C ASN A 299 -3.75 0.31 -22.30
N PRO A 300 -2.66 -0.43 -22.10
CA PRO A 300 -2.35 -1.01 -20.79
C PRO A 300 -2.01 0.07 -19.78
N VAL A 301 -2.59 -0.03 -18.60
CA VAL A 301 -2.38 0.86 -17.47
C VAL A 301 -2.16 0.06 -16.19
N ASN A 302 -1.11 0.40 -15.48
CA ASN A 302 -0.83 -0.15 -14.16
C ASN A 302 -0.92 0.99 -13.14
N PHE A 303 -1.98 1.01 -12.35
CA PHE A 303 -2.06 1.94 -11.23
C PHE A 303 -1.29 1.38 -10.06
N PHE A 304 -0.19 2.05 -9.71
CA PHE A 304 0.60 1.72 -8.55
C PHE A 304 0.20 2.56 -7.35
N TYR A 305 0.12 1.90 -6.21
CA TYR A 305 0.15 2.55 -4.91
C TYR A 305 1.60 2.76 -4.51
N GLN A 306 1.85 3.85 -3.84
CA GLN A 306 3.19 4.30 -3.50
C GLN A 306 3.26 4.62 -2.02
N CYS A 307 4.25 4.06 -1.33
CA CYS A 307 4.60 4.49 0.02
C CYS A 307 5.81 5.42 0.00
N ASN A 308 5.74 6.45 0.82
CA ASN A 308 6.70 7.54 0.85
C ASN A 308 7.27 7.73 2.25
N TRP A 309 8.57 8.03 2.32
CA TRP A 309 9.15 8.64 3.48
C TRP A 309 8.65 10.06 3.62
N MET A 310 8.22 10.45 4.80
CA MET A 310 7.76 11.80 5.12
C MET A 310 8.28 12.26 6.46
N GLN A 311 8.34 13.58 6.64
CA GLN A 311 8.69 14.22 7.89
C GLN A 311 7.56 15.16 8.32
N LEU A 312 6.98 14.88 9.48
CA LEU A 312 5.99 15.78 10.10
C LEU A 312 6.67 17.07 10.58
N LYS A 313 5.96 18.20 10.55
CA LYS A 313 6.42 19.43 11.13
C LYS A 313 6.61 19.29 12.63
N ASP A 314 7.78 19.62 13.11
CA ASP A 314 8.12 19.70 14.52
C ASP A 314 8.99 20.93 14.77
N PRO A 315 8.46 21.97 15.47
CA PRO A 315 9.22 23.20 15.72
C PRO A 315 10.42 22.99 16.64
N HIS A 316 10.49 21.83 17.30
CA HIS A 316 11.58 21.48 18.22
C HIS A 316 12.64 20.58 17.58
N ARG A 317 12.43 20.11 16.34
CA ARG A 317 13.42 19.27 15.64
C ARG A 317 14.58 20.12 15.17
N SER A 318 15.80 19.77 15.60
CA SER A 318 17.00 20.43 15.14
C SER A 318 17.34 20.13 13.67
N ALA A 319 18.11 21.00 13.06
CA ALA A 319 18.66 20.75 11.72
C ALA A 319 19.54 19.49 11.68
N ALA A 320 20.26 19.20 12.75
CA ALA A 320 21.09 17.99 12.87
C ALA A 320 20.25 16.71 12.86
N LYS A 321 19.12 16.70 13.57
CA LYS A 321 18.19 15.59 13.56
C LYS A 321 17.52 15.38 12.19
N SER A 322 17.15 16.48 11.52
CA SER A 322 16.59 16.40 10.17
C SER A 322 17.62 15.88 9.16
N ALA A 323 18.88 16.31 9.27
CA ALA A 323 19.98 15.80 8.45
C ALA A 323 20.24 14.30 8.70
N ALA A 324 20.22 13.88 9.97
CA ALA A 324 20.36 12.44 10.29
C ALA A 324 19.19 11.61 9.77
N ALA A 325 17.98 12.15 9.72
CA ALA A 325 16.85 11.48 9.09
C ALA A 325 17.04 11.32 7.57
N ALA A 326 17.54 12.36 6.89
CA ALA A 326 17.89 12.30 5.47
C ALA A 326 19.02 11.29 5.19
N ASP A 327 20.04 11.24 6.04
CA ASP A 327 21.13 10.25 5.95
C ASP A 327 20.61 8.82 6.10
N PHE A 328 19.72 8.56 7.06
CA PHE A 328 19.11 7.25 7.19
C PHE A 328 18.26 6.86 5.95
N VAL A 329 17.45 7.77 5.42
CA VAL A 329 16.66 7.50 4.22
C VAL A 329 17.56 7.24 3.01
N ASN A 330 18.69 7.97 2.90
CA ASN A 330 19.70 7.69 1.87
C ASN A 330 20.33 6.32 2.05
N TYR A 331 20.63 5.93 3.29
CA TYR A 331 21.14 4.59 3.60
C TYR A 331 20.14 3.51 3.16
N VAL A 332 18.84 3.65 3.44
CA VAL A 332 17.83 2.70 2.96
C VAL A 332 17.78 2.69 1.43
N TYR A 333 17.85 3.86 0.78
CA TYR A 333 17.91 3.95 -0.69
C TYR A 333 19.13 3.18 -1.24
N GLU A 334 20.30 3.28 -0.61
CA GLU A 334 21.49 2.58 -1.03
C GLU A 334 21.44 1.06 -0.81
N HIS A 335 20.67 0.60 0.17
CA HIS A 335 20.51 -0.79 0.57
C HIS A 335 19.12 -1.35 0.24
N TRP A 336 18.39 -0.70 -0.68
CA TRP A 336 17.00 -1.06 -0.99
C TRP A 336 16.87 -2.52 -1.46
N MET A 337 17.88 -3.04 -2.15
CA MET A 337 17.93 -4.45 -2.59
C MET A 337 17.82 -5.45 -1.44
N ASP A 338 18.28 -5.10 -0.24
CA ASP A 338 18.17 -5.96 0.96
C ASP A 338 16.70 -6.08 1.45
N TRP A 339 15.82 -5.23 0.91
CA TRP A 339 14.38 -5.22 1.19
C TRP A 339 13.53 -5.74 0.02
N SER A 340 14.13 -6.00 -1.14
CA SER A 340 13.45 -6.40 -2.37
C SER A 340 12.74 -7.76 -2.29
N GLU A 341 13.15 -8.62 -1.34
CA GLU A 341 12.61 -9.98 -1.16
C GLU A 341 11.11 -10.02 -0.78
N VAL A 342 10.55 -8.89 -0.31
CA VAL A 342 9.14 -8.81 0.15
C VAL A 342 8.15 -8.50 -0.98
N GLY A 343 8.55 -8.63 -2.25
CA GLY A 343 7.67 -8.37 -3.40
C GLY A 343 7.45 -6.88 -3.71
N SER A 344 8.09 -5.98 -2.97
CA SER A 344 8.04 -4.54 -3.24
C SER A 344 8.71 -4.18 -4.56
N ILE A 345 8.18 -3.16 -5.23
CA ILE A 345 8.70 -2.66 -6.51
C ILE A 345 9.48 -1.38 -6.24
N SER A 346 10.74 -1.32 -6.71
CA SER A 346 11.55 -0.12 -6.51
C SER A 346 11.06 1.05 -7.38
N PRO A 347 10.94 2.26 -6.84
CA PRO A 347 10.69 3.47 -7.60
C PRO A 347 11.96 4.05 -8.22
N ALA A 348 13.18 3.54 -7.87
CA ALA A 348 14.45 4.16 -8.18
C ALA A 348 15.19 3.47 -9.34
N TYR A 349 15.72 4.24 -10.28
CA TYR A 349 16.49 3.72 -11.41
C TYR A 349 17.72 2.92 -11.01
N ARG A 350 18.34 3.23 -9.87
CA ARG A 350 19.46 2.47 -9.32
C ARG A 350 19.14 0.97 -9.22
N ASP A 351 18.00 0.66 -8.60
CA ASP A 351 17.57 -0.72 -8.37
C ASP A 351 17.01 -1.32 -9.66
N LEU A 352 16.15 -0.57 -10.38
CA LEU A 352 15.57 -1.02 -11.65
C LEU A 352 16.61 -1.39 -12.70
N ASN A 353 17.81 -0.80 -12.65
CA ASN A 353 18.92 -1.11 -13.54
C ASN A 353 19.89 -2.15 -12.94
N ASN A 354 19.64 -2.65 -11.72
CA ASN A 354 20.47 -3.67 -11.08
C ASN A 354 20.17 -5.05 -11.69
N PRO A 355 21.19 -5.80 -12.20
CA PRO A 355 20.98 -7.14 -12.75
C PRO A 355 20.36 -8.15 -11.77
N GLU A 356 20.59 -8.00 -10.46
CA GLU A 356 19.97 -8.86 -9.45
C GLU A 356 18.48 -8.55 -9.28
N TYR A 357 18.08 -7.26 -9.32
CA TYR A 357 16.68 -6.87 -9.32
C TYR A 357 15.93 -7.46 -10.53
N GLN A 358 16.57 -7.48 -11.70
CA GLN A 358 15.97 -7.99 -12.94
C GLN A 358 15.68 -9.52 -12.91
N LYS A 359 16.18 -10.23 -11.90
CA LYS A 359 15.89 -11.66 -11.68
C LYS A 359 14.66 -11.88 -10.79
N LEU A 360 14.19 -10.83 -10.12
CA LEU A 360 13.02 -10.90 -9.25
C LEU A 360 11.72 -10.96 -10.06
N ILE A 361 10.69 -11.60 -9.52
CA ILE A 361 9.39 -11.74 -10.19
C ILE A 361 8.78 -10.36 -10.47
N GLN A 362 8.80 -9.47 -9.48
CA GLN A 362 8.25 -8.11 -9.58
C GLN A 362 9.01 -7.19 -10.55
N ALA A 363 10.20 -7.56 -10.99
CA ALA A 363 10.93 -6.79 -12.01
C ALA A 363 10.16 -6.72 -13.34
N SER A 364 9.31 -7.72 -13.63
CA SER A 364 8.47 -7.75 -14.83
C SER A 364 7.60 -6.50 -14.99
N PHE A 365 7.23 -5.84 -13.89
CA PHE A 365 6.40 -4.63 -13.92
C PHE A 365 7.13 -3.35 -14.36
N THR A 366 8.45 -3.39 -14.43
CA THR A 366 9.31 -2.21 -14.69
C THR A 366 10.45 -2.48 -15.66
N ASN A 367 10.53 -3.66 -16.26
CA ASN A 367 11.64 -4.11 -17.11
C ASN A 367 11.87 -3.25 -18.34
N GLY A 368 10.79 -2.85 -19.02
CA GLY A 368 10.83 -2.17 -20.29
C GLY A 368 10.35 -0.73 -20.20
N LYS A 369 10.52 0.00 -21.31
CA LYS A 369 9.94 1.34 -21.45
C LYS A 369 8.41 1.28 -21.45
N LYS A 370 7.81 0.27 -22.10
CA LYS A 370 6.36 0.08 -22.19
C LYS A 370 5.76 -0.08 -20.78
N GLU A 371 6.35 -0.93 -19.95
CA GLU A 371 5.91 -1.18 -18.58
C GLU A 371 6.03 0.10 -17.73
N ARG A 372 7.15 0.82 -17.83
CA ARG A 372 7.38 2.08 -17.09
C ARG A 372 6.44 3.20 -17.55
N ASP A 373 6.13 3.31 -18.83
CA ASP A 373 5.18 4.30 -19.36
C ASP A 373 3.73 4.00 -18.95
N ALA A 374 3.40 2.72 -18.74
CA ALA A 374 2.09 2.29 -18.26
C ALA A 374 1.84 2.61 -16.79
N ILE A 375 2.88 2.94 -16.01
CA ILE A 375 2.75 3.25 -14.58
C ILE A 375 1.97 4.54 -14.39
N LYS A 376 0.92 4.47 -13.59
CA LYS A 376 0.14 5.60 -13.09
C LYS A 376 0.16 5.60 -11.58
N THR A 377 0.25 6.77 -11.00
CA THR A 377 0.02 7.04 -9.58
C THR A 377 -0.77 8.34 -9.47
N SER A 378 -1.41 8.59 -8.36
CA SER A 378 -2.10 9.85 -8.10
C SER A 378 -1.86 10.29 -6.66
N ASN A 379 -1.66 11.58 -6.46
CA ASN A 379 -1.67 12.23 -5.15
C ASN A 379 -2.87 13.18 -5.03
N TYR A 380 -3.94 12.90 -5.76
CA TYR A 380 -5.17 13.66 -5.65
C TYR A 380 -5.71 13.59 -4.22
N LEU A 381 -6.03 14.74 -3.64
CA LEU A 381 -6.37 14.87 -2.22
C LEU A 381 -7.48 13.89 -1.78
N TYR A 382 -8.47 13.71 -2.63
CA TYR A 382 -9.63 12.85 -2.35
C TYR A 382 -9.50 11.43 -2.93
N GLY A 383 -8.36 11.12 -3.55
CA GLY A 383 -8.16 9.84 -4.26
C GLY A 383 -8.35 8.61 -3.39
N GLY A 384 -8.03 8.69 -2.09
CA GLY A 384 -8.24 7.61 -1.14
C GLY A 384 -9.71 7.23 -0.94
N TYR A 385 -10.63 8.17 -1.16
CA TYR A 385 -12.08 7.93 -1.00
C TYR A 385 -12.67 7.11 -2.15
N ALA A 386 -11.98 7.03 -3.28
CA ALA A 386 -12.35 6.13 -4.37
C ALA A 386 -12.49 4.67 -3.92
N THR A 387 -11.75 4.28 -2.89
CA THR A 387 -11.77 2.91 -2.35
C THR A 387 -12.57 2.78 -1.04
N ALA A 388 -13.24 3.84 -0.57
CA ALA A 388 -13.95 3.85 0.71
C ALA A 388 -15.11 2.83 0.77
N GLY A 389 -15.76 2.55 -0.37
CA GLY A 389 -16.87 1.61 -0.47
C GLY A 389 -16.45 0.16 -0.68
N TRP A 390 -15.44 -0.33 0.00
CA TRP A 390 -14.85 -1.68 -0.20
C TRP A 390 -15.86 -2.81 -0.40
N GLY A 391 -16.86 -2.92 0.48
CA GLY A 391 -17.93 -3.93 0.37
C GLY A 391 -18.79 -3.74 -0.87
N THR A 392 -19.09 -2.50 -1.24
CA THR A 392 -19.99 -2.18 -2.36
C THR A 392 -19.40 -2.59 -3.72
N TYR A 393 -18.07 -2.51 -3.91
CA TYR A 393 -17.41 -3.04 -5.11
C TYR A 393 -17.69 -4.55 -5.27
N ASN A 394 -17.53 -5.30 -4.18
CA ASN A 394 -17.83 -6.73 -4.16
C ASN A 394 -19.31 -6.96 -4.44
N ASP A 395 -20.21 -6.24 -3.77
CA ASP A 395 -21.64 -6.42 -3.93
C ASP A 395 -22.11 -6.19 -5.37
N ILE A 396 -21.55 -5.20 -6.07
CA ILE A 396 -21.83 -4.94 -7.48
C ILE A 396 -21.32 -6.10 -8.35
N VAL A 397 -20.04 -6.43 -8.21
CA VAL A 397 -19.36 -7.40 -9.10
C VAL A 397 -19.96 -8.79 -8.93
N TYR A 398 -20.26 -9.19 -7.69
CA TYR A 398 -20.86 -10.49 -7.39
C TYR A 398 -22.41 -10.52 -7.50
N GLY A 399 -23.02 -9.39 -7.87
CA GLY A 399 -24.44 -9.32 -8.18
C GLY A 399 -25.38 -9.25 -6.97
N ASN A 400 -24.86 -8.96 -5.77
CA ASN A 400 -25.68 -8.75 -4.56
C ASN A 400 -26.48 -7.45 -4.65
N VAL A 401 -25.96 -6.45 -5.39
CA VAL A 401 -26.58 -5.14 -5.64
C VAL A 401 -26.54 -4.86 -7.14
N GLY A 402 -27.57 -4.18 -7.67
CA GLY A 402 -27.59 -3.74 -9.05
C GLY A 402 -26.48 -2.72 -9.34
N LEU A 403 -25.92 -2.75 -10.57
CA LEU A 403 -24.80 -1.88 -10.96
C LEU A 403 -25.09 -0.39 -10.69
N GLU A 404 -26.23 0.12 -11.13
CA GLU A 404 -26.58 1.55 -10.99
C GLU A 404 -26.82 1.95 -9.53
N GLU A 405 -27.43 1.07 -8.74
CA GLU A 405 -27.63 1.29 -7.31
C GLU A 405 -26.32 1.28 -6.54
N GLY A 406 -25.46 0.31 -6.85
CA GLY A 406 -24.14 0.19 -6.23
C GLY A 406 -23.22 1.36 -6.56
N LEU A 407 -23.20 1.83 -7.83
CA LEU A 407 -22.41 3.01 -8.21
C LEU A 407 -22.91 4.27 -7.50
N LYS A 408 -24.22 4.47 -7.37
CA LYS A 408 -24.79 5.59 -6.58
C LYS A 408 -24.38 5.49 -5.11
N THR A 409 -24.33 4.29 -4.55
CA THR A 409 -23.89 4.09 -3.17
C THR A 409 -22.41 4.44 -3.02
N LEU A 410 -21.55 4.00 -3.94
CA LEU A 410 -20.13 4.37 -3.96
C LEU A 410 -19.95 5.88 -4.07
N ASP A 411 -20.70 6.53 -4.95
CA ASP A 411 -20.66 7.97 -5.14
C ASP A 411 -21.03 8.70 -3.84
N LEU A 412 -22.17 8.35 -3.23
CA LEU A 412 -22.61 8.95 -1.96
C LEU A 412 -21.56 8.77 -0.84
N MET A 413 -20.91 7.61 -0.77
CA MET A 413 -19.87 7.37 0.23
C MET A 413 -18.63 8.23 -0.03
N ALA A 414 -18.20 8.35 -1.29
CA ALA A 414 -17.05 9.17 -1.65
C ALA A 414 -17.34 10.67 -1.42
N GLN A 415 -18.47 11.18 -1.91
CA GLN A 415 -18.86 12.59 -1.75
C GLN A 415 -19.03 12.96 -0.26
N GLY A 416 -19.66 12.09 0.55
CA GLY A 416 -19.78 12.34 1.99
C GLY A 416 -18.43 12.44 2.72
N GLN A 417 -17.41 11.68 2.29
CA GLN A 417 -16.05 11.81 2.85
C GLN A 417 -15.35 13.09 2.38
N ILE A 418 -15.58 13.48 1.12
CA ILE A 418 -15.05 14.74 0.57
C ILE A 418 -15.61 15.94 1.32
N GLU A 419 -16.94 15.99 1.52
CA GLU A 419 -17.61 17.04 2.30
C GLU A 419 -17.03 17.18 3.71
N ILE A 420 -16.87 16.06 4.43
CA ILE A 420 -16.27 16.05 5.78
C ILE A 420 -14.84 16.61 5.75
N GLN A 421 -14.07 16.27 4.73
CA GLN A 421 -12.69 16.75 4.59
C GLN A 421 -12.62 18.25 4.27
N GLU A 422 -13.57 18.77 3.49
CA GLU A 422 -13.63 20.20 3.12
C GLU A 422 -14.10 21.08 4.27
N GLU A 423 -14.91 20.55 5.19
CA GLU A 423 -15.39 21.26 6.38
C GLU A 423 -14.41 21.25 7.55
N SER A 424 -13.36 20.41 7.53
CA SER A 424 -12.37 20.24 8.60
C SER A 424 -11.12 21.12 8.40
#